data_c4366c1f2747b5943bc38716d072c5b0
#
_entry.id   c4366c1f2747b5943bc38716d072c5b0
#
_cell.length_a   1.000
_cell.length_b   1.000
_cell.length_c   1.000
_cell.angle_alpha   90.00
_cell.angle_beta   90.00
_cell.angle_gamma   90.00
#
_symmetry.space_group_name_H-M   'P 1'
#
loop_
_entity.id
_entity.type
_entity.pdbx_description
1 polymer ?
#
loop_
_entity_poly.entity_id
_entity_poly.type
_entity_poly.pdbx_seq_one_letter_code
_entity_poly.pdbx_strand_id
1 'polypeptide(L)'
;MQYSNNALNIMIAKTYKGIGRAWIVKNIKGHEDDQQVVNLLNRDLKGIQVSVDELKQRKLKCAQFLEKMSDFADGVVALGDDNFPSHRGNVKNSEKPVLLFYRGNIALLSSPHNIAVIGVLSPDDYTEAKERLLVTKLVEKNACIVSGLAQGCDAIAHDQALNCQGKTVAILPSPLSNIMPAVNKPLAERIIAADGLLISEYYD
;
A
#
# COMPACT_ATOMS: atom_id res chain seq x y z
N MET A 1 4.92 -1.84 -15.08
CA MET A 1 4.75 -1.72 -13.63
C MET A 1 6.11 -1.75 -12.93
N GLN A 2 6.36 -0.91 -11.89
CA GLN A 2 7.63 -0.88 -11.15
C GLN A 2 7.62 -1.89 -9.99
N TYR A 3 8.68 -2.65 -9.80
CA TYR A 3 8.87 -3.58 -8.68
C TYR A 3 10.35 -3.91 -8.47
N SER A 4 10.71 -4.24 -7.23
CA SER A 4 12.05 -4.69 -6.86
C SER A 4 12.16 -6.24 -6.92
N ASN A 5 13.39 -6.76 -6.95
CA ASN A 5 13.62 -8.20 -6.75
C ASN A 5 13.14 -8.67 -5.38
N ASN A 6 13.23 -7.81 -4.36
CA ASN A 6 12.73 -8.05 -3.02
C ASN A 6 11.19 -8.19 -3.01
N ALA A 7 10.45 -7.37 -3.76
CA ALA A 7 9.00 -7.51 -3.90
C ALA A 7 8.62 -8.89 -4.46
N LEU A 8 9.32 -9.38 -5.49
CA LEU A 8 9.13 -10.73 -6.02
C LEU A 8 9.44 -11.80 -4.96
N ASN A 9 10.52 -11.65 -4.21
CA ASN A 9 10.89 -12.57 -3.13
C ASN A 9 9.77 -12.67 -2.09
N ILE A 10 9.23 -11.53 -1.63
CA ILE A 10 8.15 -11.48 -0.63
C ILE A 10 6.84 -12.04 -1.19
N MET A 11 6.47 -11.70 -2.43
CA MET A 11 5.27 -12.24 -3.07
C MET A 11 5.33 -13.76 -3.15
N ILE A 12 6.47 -14.32 -3.56
CA ILE A 12 6.66 -15.77 -3.66
C ILE A 12 6.67 -16.41 -2.27
N ALA A 13 7.39 -15.84 -1.31
CA ALA A 13 7.45 -16.36 0.05
C ALA A 13 6.04 -16.50 0.66
N LYS A 14 5.15 -15.52 0.44
CA LYS A 14 3.75 -15.56 0.91
C LYS A 14 2.93 -16.71 0.31
N THR A 15 3.34 -17.33 -0.79
CA THR A 15 2.64 -18.48 -1.37
C THR A 15 2.87 -19.79 -0.61
N TYR A 16 3.89 -19.85 0.24
CA TYR A 16 4.20 -21.05 1.00
C TYR A 16 3.41 -21.09 2.31
N LYS A 17 2.77 -22.24 2.59
CA LYS A 17 2.06 -22.47 3.85
C LYS A 17 3.00 -22.31 5.04
N GLY A 18 2.61 -21.46 6.00
CA GLY A 18 3.41 -21.17 7.20
C GLY A 18 4.31 -19.94 7.08
N ILE A 19 4.47 -19.38 5.88
CA ILE A 19 5.21 -18.14 5.65
C ILE A 19 4.21 -16.98 5.59
N GLY A 20 4.03 -16.31 6.71
CA GLY A 20 3.16 -15.14 6.84
C GLY A 20 3.93 -13.84 7.08
N ARG A 21 3.20 -12.74 7.31
CA ARG A 21 3.79 -11.41 7.56
C ARG A 21 4.83 -11.42 8.67
N ALA A 22 4.54 -12.09 9.80
CA ALA A 22 5.47 -12.17 10.94
C ALA A 22 6.81 -12.82 10.56
N TRP A 23 6.77 -13.86 9.74
CA TRP A 23 7.96 -14.50 9.24
C TRP A 23 8.77 -13.57 8.33
N ILE A 24 8.10 -12.91 7.38
CA ILE A 24 8.72 -11.97 6.45
C ILE A 24 9.39 -10.82 7.22
N VAL A 25 8.69 -10.17 8.13
CA VAL A 25 9.21 -9.06 8.95
C VAL A 25 10.45 -9.49 9.75
N LYS A 26 10.50 -10.75 10.21
CA LYS A 26 11.64 -11.28 10.98
C LYS A 26 12.83 -11.60 10.10
N ASN A 27 12.62 -12.17 8.92
CA ASN A 27 13.64 -12.85 8.14
C ASN A 27 14.11 -12.11 6.89
N ILE A 28 13.24 -11.31 6.24
CA ILE A 28 13.56 -10.56 5.01
C ILE A 28 13.98 -9.13 5.36
N LYS A 29 15.11 -8.67 4.82
CA LYS A 29 15.67 -7.33 5.04
C LYS A 29 15.71 -6.47 3.77
N GLY A 30 15.42 -7.06 2.61
CA GLY A 30 15.29 -6.36 1.33
C GLY A 30 16.49 -6.48 0.39
N HIS A 31 17.59 -7.07 0.85
CA HIS A 31 18.84 -7.19 0.08
C HIS A 31 19.28 -8.64 -0.14
N GLU A 32 18.42 -9.60 0.19
CA GLU A 32 18.72 -11.02 0.03
C GLU A 32 18.78 -11.40 -1.46
N ASP A 33 19.85 -12.11 -1.84
CA ASP A 33 19.94 -12.78 -3.12
C ASP A 33 19.08 -14.05 -3.17
N ASP A 34 18.95 -14.65 -4.35
CA ASP A 34 18.10 -15.83 -4.54
C ASP A 34 18.52 -17.02 -3.67
N GLN A 35 19.83 -17.22 -3.48
CA GLN A 35 20.33 -18.32 -2.64
C GLN A 35 20.02 -18.09 -1.16
N GLN A 36 20.15 -16.85 -0.69
CA GLN A 36 19.82 -16.48 0.68
C GLN A 36 18.32 -16.66 0.95
N VAL A 37 17.45 -16.25 0.03
CA VAL A 37 16.00 -16.45 0.15
C VAL A 37 15.66 -17.94 0.20
N VAL A 38 16.24 -18.76 -0.67
CA VAL A 38 16.07 -20.22 -0.69
C VAL A 38 16.51 -20.85 0.63
N ASN A 39 17.66 -20.43 1.16
CA ASN A 39 18.15 -20.93 2.45
C ASN A 39 17.21 -20.59 3.61
N LEU A 40 16.67 -19.36 3.63
CA LEU A 40 15.68 -18.92 4.63
C LEU A 40 14.39 -19.75 4.54
N LEU A 41 13.87 -19.97 3.32
CA LEU A 41 12.68 -20.77 3.10
C LEU A 41 12.89 -22.22 3.53
N ASN A 42 13.96 -22.86 3.08
CA ASN A 42 14.25 -24.27 3.37
C ASN A 42 14.53 -24.55 4.85
N ARG A 43 15.02 -23.55 5.59
CA ARG A 43 15.19 -23.66 7.04
C ARG A 43 13.86 -23.85 7.77
N ASP A 44 12.80 -23.15 7.33
CA ASP A 44 11.56 -23.02 8.08
C ASP A 44 10.38 -23.77 7.43
N LEU A 45 10.47 -24.16 6.15
CA LEU A 45 9.46 -24.98 5.46
C LEU A 45 9.62 -26.46 5.84
N LYS A 46 8.54 -27.07 6.34
CA LYS A 46 8.53 -28.49 6.69
C LYS A 46 8.17 -29.35 5.47
N GLY A 47 9.08 -30.27 5.11
CA GLY A 47 8.81 -31.25 4.04
C GLY A 47 8.79 -30.68 2.62
N ILE A 48 9.24 -29.45 2.43
CA ILE A 48 9.37 -28.78 1.13
C ILE A 48 10.82 -28.33 0.98
N GLN A 49 11.42 -28.63 -0.17
CA GLN A 49 12.73 -28.11 -0.56
C GLN A 49 12.56 -27.25 -1.81
N VAL A 50 12.95 -26.00 -1.70
CA VAL A 50 12.92 -25.02 -2.79
C VAL A 50 14.31 -24.92 -3.39
N SER A 51 14.44 -24.97 -4.72
CA SER A 51 15.70 -24.70 -5.41
C SER A 51 15.76 -23.27 -5.91
N VAL A 52 16.98 -22.78 -6.21
CA VAL A 52 17.16 -21.47 -6.84
C VAL A 52 16.49 -21.39 -8.21
N ASP A 53 16.53 -22.49 -8.97
CA ASP A 53 15.88 -22.52 -10.29
C ASP A 53 14.36 -22.48 -10.17
N GLU A 54 13.77 -23.17 -9.18
CA GLU A 54 12.35 -23.05 -8.89
C GLU A 54 11.98 -21.61 -8.49
N LEU A 55 12.76 -20.98 -7.61
CA LEU A 55 12.53 -19.59 -7.22
C LEU A 55 12.56 -18.66 -8.44
N LYS A 56 13.55 -18.80 -9.33
CA LYS A 56 13.63 -18.02 -10.57
C LYS A 56 12.43 -18.22 -11.48
N GLN A 57 11.98 -19.45 -11.66
CA GLN A 57 10.77 -19.74 -12.46
C GLN A 57 9.51 -19.10 -11.85
N ARG A 58 9.38 -19.13 -10.53
CA ARG A 58 8.27 -18.47 -9.84
C ARG A 58 8.35 -16.94 -9.99
N LYS A 59 9.56 -16.35 -9.95
CA LYS A 59 9.75 -14.91 -10.22
C LYS A 59 9.29 -14.51 -11.62
N LEU A 60 9.60 -15.29 -12.64
CA LEU A 60 9.11 -15.03 -14.01
C LEU A 60 7.58 -15.02 -14.07
N LYS A 61 6.92 -15.99 -13.44
CA LYS A 61 5.44 -16.02 -13.37
C LYS A 61 4.87 -14.84 -12.59
N CYS A 62 5.51 -14.46 -11.49
CA CYS A 62 5.12 -13.32 -10.69
C CYS A 62 5.28 -12.00 -11.46
N ALA A 63 6.38 -11.82 -12.19
CA ALA A 63 6.60 -10.68 -13.06
C ALA A 63 5.52 -10.58 -14.16
N GLN A 64 5.18 -11.69 -14.81
CA GLN A 64 4.10 -11.73 -15.79
C GLN A 64 2.72 -11.39 -15.19
N PHE A 65 2.47 -11.78 -13.95
CA PHE A 65 1.27 -11.37 -13.22
C PHE A 65 1.28 -9.86 -12.97
N LEU A 66 2.39 -9.30 -12.50
CA LEU A 66 2.52 -7.87 -12.24
C LEU A 66 2.34 -7.02 -13.51
N GLU A 67 2.87 -7.48 -14.65
CA GLU A 67 2.65 -6.79 -15.94
C GLU A 67 1.17 -6.68 -16.31
N LYS A 68 0.35 -7.68 -16.00
CA LYS A 68 -1.11 -7.61 -16.22
C LYS A 68 -1.81 -6.60 -15.30
N MET A 69 -1.19 -6.23 -14.19
CA MET A 69 -1.73 -5.22 -13.27
C MET A 69 -1.33 -3.79 -13.66
N SER A 70 -0.50 -3.59 -14.69
CA SER A 70 0.01 -2.27 -15.09
C SER A 70 -1.07 -1.25 -15.47
N ASP A 71 -2.26 -1.70 -15.83
CA ASP A 71 -3.40 -0.81 -16.11
C ASP A 71 -4.00 -0.18 -14.83
N PHE A 72 -3.74 -0.79 -13.67
CA PHE A 72 -4.36 -0.42 -12.39
C PHE A 72 -3.35 0.09 -11.36
N ALA A 73 -2.08 -0.34 -11.45
CA ALA A 73 -1.04 -0.01 -10.51
C ALA A 73 0.24 0.43 -11.23
N ASP A 74 0.89 1.48 -10.73
CA ASP A 74 2.17 1.94 -11.23
C ASP A 74 3.31 1.07 -10.70
N GLY A 75 3.15 0.51 -9.49
CA GLY A 75 4.15 -0.36 -8.91
C GLY A 75 3.72 -1.07 -7.63
N VAL A 76 4.66 -1.86 -7.10
CA VAL A 76 4.61 -2.46 -5.78
C VAL A 76 5.93 -2.20 -5.05
N VAL A 77 5.85 -1.73 -3.81
CA VAL A 77 6.99 -1.62 -2.89
C VAL A 77 6.87 -2.65 -1.79
N ALA A 78 7.99 -3.19 -1.37
CA ALA A 78 8.08 -4.26 -0.39
C ALA A 78 8.86 -3.82 0.86
N LEU A 79 8.58 -4.45 1.99
CA LEU A 79 9.34 -4.24 3.22
C LEU A 79 10.84 -4.44 2.96
N GLY A 80 11.64 -3.41 3.24
CA GLY A 80 13.08 -3.38 2.97
C GLY A 80 13.47 -2.62 1.70
N ASP A 81 12.51 -2.21 0.86
CA ASP A 81 12.76 -1.28 -0.25
C ASP A 81 12.87 0.16 0.28
N ASP A 82 13.67 1.02 -0.36
CA ASP A 82 13.94 2.41 0.08
C ASP A 82 12.66 3.25 0.20
N ASN A 83 11.68 3.01 -0.68
CA ASN A 83 10.41 3.74 -0.70
C ASN A 83 9.33 3.10 0.19
N PHE A 84 9.64 2.01 0.90
CA PHE A 84 8.68 1.39 1.80
C PHE A 84 8.59 2.19 3.12
N PRO A 85 7.39 2.59 3.57
CA PRO A 85 7.25 3.40 4.77
C PRO A 85 7.67 2.65 6.03
N SER A 86 8.32 3.38 6.96
CA SER A 86 8.67 2.81 8.26
C SER A 86 7.41 2.48 9.06
N HIS A 87 7.37 1.29 9.65
CA HIS A 87 6.32 0.94 10.61
C HIS A 87 6.46 1.80 11.87
N ARG A 88 5.36 2.44 12.26
CA ARG A 88 5.31 3.28 13.47
C ARG A 88 4.47 2.59 14.56
N GLY A 89 4.79 2.87 15.83
CA GLY A 89 4.06 2.35 16.99
C GLY A 89 4.26 0.85 17.25
N ASN A 90 3.51 0.33 18.21
CA ASN A 90 3.56 -1.06 18.67
C ASN A 90 2.62 -1.97 17.85
N VAL A 91 2.90 -2.11 16.55
CA VAL A 91 2.16 -3.03 15.69
C VAL A 91 2.82 -4.41 15.71
N LYS A 92 2.03 -5.47 15.92
CA LYS A 92 2.53 -6.85 15.89
C LYS A 92 3.08 -7.18 14.50
N ASN A 93 4.14 -7.99 14.44
CA ASN A 93 4.73 -8.37 13.16
C ASN A 93 3.76 -9.09 12.20
N SER A 94 2.74 -9.77 12.74
CA SER A 94 1.68 -10.40 11.94
C SER A 94 0.70 -9.42 11.29
N GLU A 95 0.67 -8.17 11.77
CA GLU A 95 -0.26 -7.12 11.32
C GLU A 95 0.44 -6.08 10.43
N LYS A 96 1.78 -6.07 10.42
CA LYS A 96 2.56 -5.12 9.62
C LYS A 96 2.36 -5.39 8.12
N PRO A 97 2.09 -4.36 7.30
CA PRO A 97 2.15 -4.49 5.86
C PRO A 97 3.56 -4.89 5.41
N VAL A 98 3.65 -5.74 4.40
CA VAL A 98 4.94 -6.18 3.82
C VAL A 98 5.03 -5.94 2.32
N LEU A 99 3.90 -5.62 1.68
CA LEU A 99 3.76 -5.23 0.29
C LEU A 99 2.73 -4.13 0.20
N LEU A 100 3.00 -3.09 -0.57
CA LEU A 100 2.06 -2.03 -0.89
C LEU A 100 2.04 -1.82 -2.41
N PHE A 101 0.92 -2.16 -3.03
CA PHE A 101 0.64 -1.81 -4.42
C PHE A 101 0.22 -0.35 -4.46
N TYR A 102 0.67 0.40 -5.46
CA TYR A 102 0.40 1.82 -5.52
C TYR A 102 0.08 2.32 -6.92
N ARG A 103 -0.69 3.40 -6.99
CA ARG A 103 -0.93 4.22 -8.16
C ARG A 103 -0.78 5.69 -7.77
N GLY A 104 0.03 6.44 -8.52
CA GLY A 104 0.32 7.86 -8.28
C GLY A 104 1.64 8.09 -7.55
N ASN A 105 1.72 9.18 -6.81
CA ASN A 105 2.96 9.69 -6.24
C ASN A 105 3.39 8.95 -4.97
N ILE A 106 4.19 7.89 -5.11
CA ILE A 106 4.69 7.07 -3.99
C ILE A 106 5.51 7.88 -2.97
N ALA A 107 6.15 8.99 -3.37
CA ALA A 107 6.94 9.80 -2.45
C ALA A 107 6.11 10.41 -1.31
N LEU A 108 4.79 10.51 -1.47
CA LEU A 108 3.89 10.99 -0.41
C LEU A 108 3.89 10.10 0.84
N LEU A 109 4.26 8.82 0.74
CA LEU A 109 4.41 7.95 1.93
C LEU A 109 5.52 8.42 2.88
N SER A 110 6.54 9.09 2.34
CA SER A 110 7.65 9.64 3.10
C SER A 110 7.43 11.10 3.52
N SER A 111 6.25 11.68 3.26
CA SER A 111 5.93 13.04 3.73
C SER A 111 6.00 13.13 5.26
N PRO A 112 6.66 14.17 5.82
CA PRO A 112 6.81 14.32 7.26
C PRO A 112 5.49 14.64 7.97
N HIS A 113 4.49 15.13 7.22
CA HIS A 113 3.21 15.62 7.75
C HIS A 113 2.02 14.83 7.20
N ASN A 114 2.11 13.50 7.17
CA ASN A 114 0.97 12.63 6.87
C ASN A 114 0.02 12.59 8.07
N ILE A 115 -1.21 13.08 7.88
CA ILE A 115 -2.24 13.16 8.93
C ILE A 115 -3.46 12.34 8.51
N ALA A 116 -3.80 11.33 9.32
CA ALA A 116 -5.00 10.53 9.11
C ALA A 116 -6.25 11.32 9.52
N VAL A 117 -7.23 11.39 8.63
CA VAL A 117 -8.56 11.95 8.87
C VAL A 117 -9.57 10.85 8.58
N ILE A 118 -10.27 10.41 9.62
CA ILE A 118 -11.26 9.32 9.56
C ILE A 118 -12.49 9.70 10.37
N GLY A 119 -13.63 9.12 10.04
CA GLY A 119 -14.86 9.39 10.76
C GLY A 119 -16.01 8.48 10.35
N VAL A 120 -17.22 8.98 10.46
CA VAL A 120 -18.44 8.23 10.21
C VAL A 120 -18.79 8.16 8.72
N LEU A 121 -19.55 7.13 8.35
CA LEU A 121 -19.98 6.92 6.95
C LEU A 121 -21.08 7.88 6.50
N SER A 122 -21.81 8.47 7.44
CA SER A 122 -22.93 9.40 7.16
C SER A 122 -22.89 10.54 8.18
N PRO A 123 -21.96 11.52 7.99
CA PRO A 123 -21.94 12.71 8.83
C PRO A 123 -23.16 13.59 8.56
N ASP A 124 -23.60 14.33 9.58
CA ASP A 124 -24.55 15.42 9.40
C ASP A 124 -23.86 16.67 8.84
N ASP A 125 -24.66 17.68 8.42
CA ASP A 125 -24.16 18.91 7.81
C ASP A 125 -23.18 19.67 8.74
N TYR A 126 -23.41 19.61 10.06
CA TYR A 126 -22.52 20.25 11.03
C TYR A 126 -21.16 19.55 11.08
N THR A 127 -21.15 18.24 11.13
CA THR A 127 -19.92 17.43 11.13
C THR A 127 -19.15 17.63 9.83
N GLU A 128 -19.82 17.57 8.68
CA GLU A 128 -19.20 17.84 7.37
C GLU A 128 -18.53 19.23 7.33
N ALA A 129 -19.26 20.27 7.74
CA ALA A 129 -18.71 21.64 7.74
C ALA A 129 -17.48 21.77 8.64
N LYS A 130 -17.48 21.12 9.82
CA LYS A 130 -16.33 21.11 10.72
C LYS A 130 -15.15 20.34 10.16
N GLU A 131 -15.38 19.21 9.53
CA GLU A 131 -14.34 18.41 8.91
C GLU A 131 -13.68 19.17 7.74
N ARG A 132 -14.48 19.78 6.84
CA ARG A 132 -13.96 20.61 5.76
C ARG A 132 -13.08 21.76 6.29
N LEU A 133 -13.50 22.43 7.34
CA LEU A 133 -12.71 23.48 7.99
C LEU A 133 -11.39 22.93 8.57
N LEU A 134 -11.44 21.76 9.23
CA LEU A 134 -10.26 21.11 9.78
C LEU A 134 -9.26 20.76 8.67
N VAL A 135 -9.73 20.09 7.60
CA VAL A 135 -8.89 19.67 6.47
C VAL A 135 -8.27 20.89 5.79
N THR A 136 -9.02 21.98 5.59
CA THR A 136 -8.48 23.25 5.05
C THR A 136 -7.29 23.72 5.89
N LYS A 137 -7.44 23.80 7.21
CA LYS A 137 -6.36 24.23 8.11
C LYS A 137 -5.16 23.29 8.11
N LEU A 138 -5.38 21.98 7.96
CA LEU A 138 -4.29 21.01 7.85
C LEU A 138 -3.51 21.21 6.54
N VAL A 139 -4.21 21.39 5.43
CA VAL A 139 -3.59 21.65 4.12
C VAL A 139 -2.81 22.96 4.11
N GLU A 140 -3.34 24.04 4.73
CA GLU A 140 -2.63 25.31 4.92
C GLU A 140 -1.30 25.15 5.71
N LYS A 141 -1.17 24.08 6.49
CA LYS A 141 0.05 23.70 7.21
C LYS A 141 0.90 22.65 6.46
N ASN A 142 0.65 22.50 5.17
CA ASN A 142 1.33 21.53 4.29
C ASN A 142 1.16 20.07 4.75
N ALA A 143 0.06 19.73 5.43
CA ALA A 143 -0.25 18.35 5.72
C ALA A 143 -0.72 17.61 4.47
N CYS A 144 -0.26 16.37 4.31
CA CYS A 144 -0.83 15.42 3.38
C CYS A 144 -1.95 14.65 4.11
N ILE A 145 -3.15 14.69 3.57
CA ILE A 145 -4.30 14.02 4.18
C ILE A 145 -4.28 12.53 3.82
N VAL A 146 -4.43 11.67 4.83
CA VAL A 146 -4.48 10.22 4.65
C VAL A 146 -5.84 9.72 5.10
N SER A 147 -6.54 8.95 4.26
CA SER A 147 -7.83 8.36 4.62
C SER A 147 -8.10 7.06 3.85
N GLY A 148 -9.23 6.39 4.12
CA GLY A 148 -9.55 5.07 3.56
C GLY A 148 -10.40 5.09 2.29
N LEU A 149 -10.77 6.26 1.78
CA LEU A 149 -11.68 6.45 0.64
C LEU A 149 -13.09 5.85 0.86
N ALA A 150 -13.51 5.63 2.10
CA ALA A 150 -14.87 5.22 2.41
C ALA A 150 -15.88 6.35 2.13
N GLN A 151 -17.17 6.03 2.21
CA GLN A 151 -18.21 7.08 2.18
C GLN A 151 -18.13 7.98 3.42
N GLY A 152 -18.74 9.15 3.36
CA GLY A 152 -18.78 10.10 4.48
C GLY A 152 -17.46 10.80 4.71
N CYS A 153 -16.99 10.81 5.94
CA CYS A 153 -15.83 11.60 6.37
C CYS A 153 -14.58 11.33 5.53
N ASP A 154 -14.28 10.07 5.18
CA ASP A 154 -13.11 9.77 4.34
C ASP A 154 -13.18 10.48 2.97
N ALA A 155 -14.34 10.39 2.32
CA ALA A 155 -14.54 11.05 1.01
C ALA A 155 -14.50 12.58 1.13
N ILE A 156 -15.10 13.14 2.20
CA ILE A 156 -15.08 14.58 2.49
C ILE A 156 -13.65 15.07 2.71
N ALA A 157 -12.84 14.32 3.47
CA ALA A 157 -11.45 14.65 3.73
C ALA A 157 -10.62 14.71 2.44
N HIS A 158 -10.74 13.68 1.58
CA HIS A 158 -10.06 13.67 0.29
C HIS A 158 -10.54 14.81 -0.64
N ASP A 159 -11.86 14.97 -0.77
CA ASP A 159 -12.46 16.02 -1.61
C ASP A 159 -12.01 17.41 -1.17
N GLN A 160 -12.06 17.70 0.14
CA GLN A 160 -11.63 19.00 0.65
C GLN A 160 -10.13 19.22 0.50
N ALA A 161 -9.29 18.19 0.69
CA ALA A 161 -7.86 18.29 0.43
C ALA A 161 -7.57 18.72 -1.02
N LEU A 162 -8.27 18.09 -1.99
CA LEU A 162 -8.16 18.44 -3.41
C LEU A 162 -8.67 19.85 -3.71
N ASN A 163 -9.80 20.27 -3.12
CA ASN A 163 -10.35 21.61 -3.28
C ASN A 163 -9.40 22.70 -2.76
N CYS A 164 -8.59 22.37 -1.76
CA CYS A 164 -7.52 23.25 -1.22
C CYS A 164 -6.18 23.07 -1.95
N GLN A 165 -6.12 22.34 -3.07
CA GLN A 165 -4.89 22.02 -3.81
C GLN A 165 -3.82 21.29 -2.96
N GLY A 166 -4.25 20.62 -1.91
CA GLY A 166 -3.42 19.81 -1.04
C GLY A 166 -3.15 18.43 -1.60
N LYS A 167 -2.25 17.70 -0.94
CA LYS A 167 -1.94 16.29 -1.27
C LYS A 167 -2.74 15.34 -0.40
N THR A 168 -3.10 14.20 -0.99
CA THR A 168 -3.86 13.19 -0.25
C THR A 168 -3.47 11.77 -0.68
N VAL A 169 -3.50 10.86 0.30
CA VAL A 169 -3.20 9.43 0.14
C VAL A 169 -4.41 8.61 0.55
N ALA A 170 -4.93 7.78 -0.35
CA ALA A 170 -6.00 6.85 -0.04
C ALA A 170 -5.45 5.44 0.21
N ILE A 171 -5.78 4.86 1.37
CA ILE A 171 -5.43 3.49 1.76
C ILE A 171 -6.66 2.61 1.57
N LEU A 172 -6.62 1.75 0.56
CA LEU A 172 -7.79 1.00 0.11
C LEU A 172 -7.92 -0.37 0.79
N PRO A 173 -9.15 -0.78 1.15
CA PRO A 173 -9.42 -2.12 1.68
C PRO A 173 -9.58 -3.18 0.58
N SER A 174 -9.34 -2.82 -0.68
CA SER A 174 -9.55 -3.63 -1.88
C SER A 174 -8.39 -3.49 -2.85
N PRO A 175 -8.20 -4.40 -3.82
CA PRO A 175 -7.23 -4.23 -4.89
C PRO A 175 -7.44 -2.92 -5.67
N LEU A 176 -6.36 -2.37 -6.23
CA LEU A 176 -6.42 -1.14 -7.05
C LEU A 176 -7.24 -1.32 -8.34
N SER A 177 -7.39 -2.55 -8.82
CA SER A 177 -8.27 -2.92 -9.94
C SER A 177 -9.76 -2.80 -9.59
N ASN A 178 -10.11 -2.82 -8.30
CA ASN A 178 -11.49 -2.80 -7.82
C ASN A 178 -11.68 -1.78 -6.68
N ILE A 179 -11.71 -0.50 -7.03
CA ILE A 179 -11.92 0.60 -6.08
C ILE A 179 -13.26 0.45 -5.36
N MET A 180 -13.20 0.39 -4.03
CA MET A 180 -14.37 0.27 -3.15
C MET A 180 -14.41 1.43 -2.13
N PRO A 181 -15.60 2.03 -1.91
CA PRO A 181 -16.87 1.79 -2.60
C PRO A 181 -16.87 2.35 -4.03
N ALA A 182 -17.59 1.72 -4.94
CA ALA A 182 -17.59 2.09 -6.37
C ALA A 182 -18.02 3.55 -6.63
N VAL A 183 -18.84 4.14 -5.76
CA VAL A 183 -19.28 5.55 -5.84
C VAL A 183 -18.10 6.53 -5.73
N ASN A 184 -17.01 6.14 -5.06
CA ASN A 184 -15.81 6.96 -4.87
C ASN A 184 -14.73 6.75 -5.96
N LYS A 185 -15.00 5.95 -7.00
CA LYS A 185 -14.11 5.84 -8.18
C LYS A 185 -13.74 7.19 -8.79
N PRO A 186 -14.70 8.11 -9.05
CA PRO A 186 -14.37 9.43 -9.59
C PRO A 186 -13.45 10.24 -8.67
N LEU A 187 -13.62 10.11 -7.34
CA LEU A 187 -12.75 10.76 -6.37
C LEU A 187 -11.33 10.16 -6.39
N ALA A 188 -11.21 8.84 -6.52
CA ALA A 188 -9.91 8.17 -6.69
C ALA A 188 -9.15 8.68 -7.93
N GLU A 189 -9.83 8.84 -9.07
CA GLU A 189 -9.21 9.40 -10.29
C GLU A 189 -8.81 10.88 -10.11
N ARG A 190 -9.60 11.68 -9.38
CA ARG A 190 -9.22 13.06 -9.02
C ARG A 190 -7.98 13.10 -8.12
N ILE A 191 -7.85 12.17 -7.18
CA ILE A 191 -6.65 12.04 -6.33
C ILE A 191 -5.42 11.84 -7.21
N ILE A 192 -5.48 10.89 -8.15
CA ILE A 192 -4.36 10.63 -9.07
C ILE A 192 -4.04 11.83 -9.95
N ALA A 193 -5.07 12.45 -10.54
CA ALA A 193 -4.90 13.62 -11.41
C ALA A 193 -4.26 14.83 -10.68
N ALA A 194 -4.43 14.92 -9.37
CA ALA A 194 -3.82 15.95 -8.51
C ALA A 194 -2.45 15.55 -7.94
N ASP A 195 -1.78 14.54 -8.51
CA ASP A 195 -0.51 14.01 -8.03
C ASP A 195 -0.61 13.50 -6.57
N GLY A 196 -1.73 12.86 -6.24
CA GLY A 196 -1.97 12.14 -5.01
C GLY A 196 -1.56 10.67 -5.13
N LEU A 197 -1.99 9.84 -4.17
CA LEU A 197 -1.59 8.43 -4.10
C LEU A 197 -2.75 7.54 -3.68
N LEU A 198 -2.90 6.40 -4.36
CA LEU A 198 -3.69 5.27 -3.90
C LEU A 198 -2.75 4.13 -3.52
N ILE A 199 -2.98 3.50 -2.38
CA ILE A 199 -2.23 2.30 -1.97
C ILE A 199 -3.16 1.19 -1.50
N SER A 200 -2.72 -0.05 -1.67
CA SER A 200 -3.41 -1.24 -1.17
C SER A 200 -2.42 -2.35 -0.82
N GLU A 201 -2.73 -3.14 0.21
CA GLU A 201 -2.04 -4.40 0.50
C GLU A 201 -2.60 -5.58 -0.31
N TYR A 202 -3.73 -5.38 -0.99
CA TYR A 202 -4.47 -6.41 -1.71
C TYR A 202 -4.11 -6.39 -3.19
N TYR A 203 -4.04 -7.58 -3.76
CA TYR A 203 -3.90 -7.84 -5.19
C TYR A 203 -4.75 -9.06 -5.52
N ASP A 204 -5.21 -9.16 -6.74
CA ASP A 204 -6.11 -10.23 -7.20
C ASP A 204 -5.44 -11.60 -7.22
#